data_b7cb5195eb5e60710270e6b7f582c76b
#
_entry.id   b7cb5195eb5e60710270e6b7f582c76b
#
_cell.length_a   1.000
_cell.length_b   1.000
_cell.length_c   1.000
_cell.angle_alpha   90.00
_cell.angle_beta   90.00
_cell.angle_gamma   90.00
#
_symmetry.space_group_name_H-M   'P 1'
#
loop_
_entity.id
_entity.type
_entity.pdbx_description
1 polymer ?
#
loop_
_entity_poly.entity_id
_entity_poly.type
_entity_poly.pdbx_seq_one_letter_code
_entity_poly.pdbx_strand_id
1 'polypeptide(L)'
;KGKTLLEAFEILDHFQAYEYLLKNLDRPLTEELLKETHRLLTEHTLSYKTQYDEIPSNPGEYTTVDMCAGDTIFGDHEQLIKQVPRLLQSTQQVLDSGKIHPMIIAARFHGFYEYLHPFRDGNGRLGRLMSNFILLKKEQPLLIIPGSQREEYITALKYIKKERTDEFLIDFFFRTSIKRMEQEIEEKKNLTENFIRGMEFVRNVKSSNDDISEI
;
A
#
# COMPACT_ATOMS: atom_id res chain seq x y z
N LYS A 1 -20.64 13.76 -8.73
CA LYS A 1 -21.19 12.41 -9.00
C LYS A 1 -21.02 11.60 -7.73
N GLY A 2 -22.10 10.94 -7.24
CA GLY A 2 -22.01 10.01 -6.11
C GLY A 2 -21.18 8.78 -6.47
N LYS A 3 -20.58 8.14 -5.45
CA LYS A 3 -19.87 6.85 -5.62
C LYS A 3 -20.88 5.74 -5.87
N THR A 4 -20.51 4.74 -6.65
CA THR A 4 -21.30 3.53 -6.85
C THR A 4 -21.26 2.66 -5.59
N LEU A 5 -22.24 1.75 -5.43
CA LEU A 5 -22.24 0.78 -4.32
C LEU A 5 -20.98 -0.09 -4.33
N LEU A 6 -20.51 -0.48 -5.52
CA LEU A 6 -19.27 -1.24 -5.68
C LEU A 6 -18.04 -0.47 -5.15
N GLU A 7 -17.91 0.81 -5.50
CA GLU A 7 -16.83 1.65 -4.98
C GLU A 7 -16.89 1.82 -3.45
N ALA A 8 -18.11 1.85 -2.87
CA ALA A 8 -18.28 1.89 -1.43
C ALA A 8 -17.80 0.59 -0.77
N PHE A 9 -18.15 -0.56 -1.34
CA PHE A 9 -17.65 -1.86 -0.87
C PHE A 9 -16.13 -2.01 -1.03
N GLU A 10 -15.55 -1.55 -2.14
CA GLU A 10 -14.07 -1.55 -2.29
C GLU A 10 -13.36 -0.78 -1.18
N ILE A 11 -13.93 0.35 -0.76
CA ILE A 11 -13.39 1.14 0.35
C ILE A 11 -13.54 0.40 1.67
N LEU A 12 -14.72 -0.16 1.95
CA LEU A 12 -15.00 -0.91 3.18
C LEU A 12 -14.07 -2.12 3.31
N ASP A 13 -13.99 -2.95 2.27
CA ASP A 13 -13.14 -4.13 2.21
C ASP A 13 -11.65 -3.76 2.42
N HIS A 14 -11.23 -2.64 1.82
CA HIS A 14 -9.86 -2.14 1.99
C HIS A 14 -9.55 -1.78 3.46
N PHE A 15 -10.46 -1.08 4.14
CA PHE A 15 -10.28 -0.73 5.54
C PHE A 15 -10.29 -1.97 6.45
N GLN A 16 -11.15 -2.95 6.20
CA GLN A 16 -11.17 -4.21 6.95
C GLN A 16 -9.84 -4.98 6.80
N ALA A 17 -9.33 -5.10 5.57
CA ALA A 17 -8.05 -5.74 5.30
C ALA A 17 -6.88 -4.99 5.98
N TYR A 18 -6.89 -3.66 5.94
CA TYR A 18 -5.88 -2.83 6.59
C TYR A 18 -5.93 -2.97 8.13
N GLU A 19 -7.11 -2.91 8.72
CA GLU A 19 -7.30 -3.09 10.16
C GLU A 19 -6.83 -4.49 10.63
N TYR A 20 -7.13 -5.53 9.84
CA TYR A 20 -6.65 -6.87 10.10
C TYR A 20 -5.12 -6.93 10.12
N LEU A 21 -4.44 -6.33 9.16
CA LEU A 21 -2.98 -6.25 9.13
C LEU A 21 -2.42 -5.50 10.33
N LEU A 22 -3.01 -4.37 10.73
CA LEU A 22 -2.58 -3.62 11.91
C LEU A 22 -2.69 -4.44 13.20
N LYS A 23 -3.75 -5.21 13.37
CA LYS A 23 -3.93 -6.10 14.54
C LYS A 23 -2.98 -7.30 14.56
N ASN A 24 -2.30 -7.57 13.44
CA ASN A 24 -1.42 -8.72 13.28
C ASN A 24 0.03 -8.32 12.93
N LEU A 25 0.47 -7.10 13.30
CA LEU A 25 1.82 -6.60 12.99
C LEU A 25 2.95 -7.44 13.61
N ASP A 26 2.70 -8.13 14.71
CA ASP A 26 3.63 -9.03 15.37
C ASP A 26 3.78 -10.39 14.63
N ARG A 27 2.78 -10.79 13.84
CA ARG A 27 2.82 -12.07 13.10
C ARG A 27 3.85 -12.05 11.96
N PRO A 28 4.48 -13.20 11.66
CA PRO A 28 5.35 -13.31 10.49
C PRO A 28 4.55 -13.23 9.18
N LEU A 29 5.26 -12.95 8.08
CA LEU A 29 4.72 -13.00 6.73
C LEU A 29 4.42 -14.47 6.36
N THR A 30 3.14 -14.85 6.40
CA THR A 30 2.69 -16.21 6.09
C THR A 30 1.65 -16.22 4.98
N GLU A 31 1.50 -17.36 4.35
CA GLU A 31 0.46 -17.58 3.34
C GLU A 31 -0.94 -17.38 3.92
N GLU A 32 -1.17 -17.83 5.16
CA GLU A 32 -2.43 -17.62 5.88
C GLU A 32 -2.73 -16.10 6.04
N LEU A 33 -1.74 -15.31 6.49
CA LEU A 33 -1.89 -13.86 6.62
C LEU A 33 -2.23 -13.22 5.27
N LEU A 34 -1.53 -13.61 4.19
CA LEU A 34 -1.77 -13.11 2.85
C LEU A 34 -3.18 -13.43 2.35
N LYS A 35 -3.59 -14.69 2.46
CA LYS A 35 -4.90 -15.18 1.99
C LYS A 35 -6.05 -14.56 2.76
N GLU A 36 -5.93 -14.45 4.09
CA GLU A 36 -6.97 -13.82 4.90
C GLU A 36 -7.07 -12.32 4.61
N THR A 37 -5.93 -11.63 4.42
CA THR A 37 -5.95 -10.23 3.99
C THR A 37 -6.64 -10.07 2.62
N HIS A 38 -6.37 -10.97 1.67
CA HIS A 38 -7.06 -10.97 0.38
C HIS A 38 -8.55 -11.25 0.52
N ARG A 39 -8.93 -12.21 1.36
CA ARG A 39 -10.34 -12.54 1.63
C ARG A 39 -11.11 -11.30 2.07
N LEU A 40 -10.60 -10.59 3.07
CA LEU A 40 -11.20 -9.36 3.57
C LEU A 40 -11.21 -8.25 2.51
N LEU A 41 -10.13 -8.10 1.75
CA LEU A 41 -9.98 -7.08 0.71
C LEU A 41 -10.97 -7.22 -0.46
N THR A 42 -11.51 -8.40 -0.66
CA THR A 42 -12.36 -8.73 -1.83
C THR A 42 -13.70 -9.36 -1.45
N GLU A 43 -14.06 -9.36 -0.17
CA GLU A 43 -15.23 -10.04 0.39
C GLU A 43 -16.54 -9.70 -0.33
N HIS A 44 -16.78 -8.42 -0.61
CA HIS A 44 -18.01 -7.95 -1.25
C HIS A 44 -17.86 -7.67 -2.76
N THR A 45 -16.65 -7.72 -3.29
CA THR A 45 -16.39 -7.21 -4.64
C THR A 45 -15.96 -8.27 -5.64
N LEU A 46 -15.32 -9.36 -5.21
CA LEU A 46 -14.79 -10.36 -6.13
C LEU A 46 -15.89 -11.08 -6.91
N SER A 47 -16.93 -11.57 -6.24
CA SER A 47 -18.05 -12.25 -6.87
C SER A 47 -18.79 -11.37 -7.88
N TYR A 48 -18.91 -10.06 -7.61
CA TYR A 48 -19.49 -9.12 -8.55
C TYR A 48 -18.59 -8.92 -9.79
N LYS A 49 -17.28 -8.83 -9.62
CA LYS A 49 -16.31 -8.62 -10.71
C LYS A 49 -16.13 -9.86 -11.57
N THR A 50 -16.30 -11.04 -10.99
CA THR A 50 -16.12 -12.33 -11.67
C THR A 50 -17.44 -13.03 -12.00
N GLN A 51 -18.57 -12.36 -11.88
CA GLN A 51 -19.91 -12.95 -12.05
C GLN A 51 -20.18 -13.54 -13.45
N TYR A 52 -19.42 -13.12 -14.46
CA TYR A 52 -19.50 -13.63 -15.84
C TYR A 52 -18.31 -14.52 -16.20
N ASP A 53 -17.42 -14.80 -15.28
CA ASP A 53 -16.29 -15.69 -15.51
C ASP A 53 -16.78 -17.16 -15.50
N GLU A 54 -16.30 -17.96 -16.42
CA GLU A 54 -16.60 -19.40 -16.46
C GLU A 54 -15.91 -20.18 -15.34
N ILE A 55 -14.86 -19.57 -14.75
CA ILE A 55 -14.05 -20.17 -13.70
C ILE A 55 -14.38 -19.55 -12.35
N PRO A 56 -14.83 -20.35 -11.37
CA PRO A 56 -15.12 -19.87 -10.03
C PRO A 56 -13.90 -19.22 -9.38
N SER A 57 -14.13 -18.13 -8.65
CA SER A 57 -13.10 -17.40 -7.92
C SER A 57 -13.62 -17.06 -6.52
N ASN A 58 -12.87 -17.44 -5.51
CA ASN A 58 -13.24 -17.18 -4.12
C ASN A 58 -12.26 -16.20 -3.46
N PRO A 59 -12.74 -15.31 -2.58
CA PRO A 59 -11.87 -14.48 -1.77
C PRO A 59 -10.86 -15.33 -0.97
N GLY A 60 -9.58 -14.97 -1.02
CA GLY A 60 -8.51 -15.71 -0.32
C GLY A 60 -7.95 -16.94 -1.04
N GLU A 61 -8.51 -17.34 -2.18
CA GLU A 61 -8.02 -18.47 -2.97
C GLU A 61 -7.20 -18.01 -4.17
N TYR A 62 -6.11 -18.74 -4.47
CA TYR A 62 -5.30 -18.47 -5.65
C TYR A 62 -6.08 -18.73 -6.93
N THR A 63 -5.71 -18.02 -7.97
CA THR A 63 -6.23 -18.30 -9.32
C THR A 63 -5.85 -19.70 -9.77
N THR A 64 -6.76 -20.33 -10.51
CA THR A 64 -6.54 -21.65 -11.13
C THR A 64 -6.26 -21.55 -12.63
N VAL A 65 -6.02 -20.34 -13.12
CA VAL A 65 -5.68 -20.06 -14.51
C VAL A 65 -4.60 -18.99 -14.58
N ASP A 66 -3.87 -19.00 -15.69
CA ASP A 66 -2.88 -17.96 -15.98
C ASP A 66 -3.55 -16.61 -16.13
N MET A 67 -2.95 -15.61 -15.52
CA MET A 67 -3.44 -14.25 -15.53
C MET A 67 -2.71 -13.40 -16.58
N CYS A 68 -3.45 -12.52 -17.24
CA CYS A 68 -2.87 -11.52 -18.14
C CYS A 68 -3.54 -10.16 -17.97
N ALA A 69 -2.80 -9.09 -18.30
CA ALA A 69 -3.34 -7.73 -18.39
C ALA A 69 -2.75 -7.03 -19.61
N GLY A 70 -3.54 -6.87 -20.66
CA GLY A 70 -3.06 -6.46 -21.99
C GLY A 70 -2.01 -7.45 -22.48
N ASP A 71 -0.83 -6.96 -22.86
CA ASP A 71 0.29 -7.79 -23.33
C ASP A 71 1.14 -8.41 -22.18
N THR A 72 0.76 -8.16 -20.93
CA THR A 72 1.50 -8.69 -19.79
C THR A 72 0.93 -10.04 -19.38
N ILE A 73 1.72 -11.11 -19.52
CA ILE A 73 1.44 -12.44 -18.96
C ILE A 73 2.11 -12.50 -17.59
N PHE A 74 1.38 -12.91 -16.55
CA PHE A 74 1.87 -13.05 -15.19
C PHE A 74 2.52 -14.43 -14.94
N GLY A 75 2.81 -14.76 -13.68
CA GLY A 75 3.38 -16.04 -13.31
C GLY A 75 2.46 -17.22 -13.62
N ASP A 76 3.06 -18.39 -13.78
CA ASP A 76 2.37 -19.65 -14.00
C ASP A 76 1.54 -20.02 -12.75
N HIS A 77 0.22 -20.18 -12.93
CA HIS A 77 -0.71 -20.48 -11.83
C HIS A 77 -0.40 -21.81 -11.12
N GLU A 78 0.11 -22.82 -11.83
CA GLU A 78 0.48 -24.11 -11.25
C GLU A 78 1.64 -24.00 -10.26
N GLN A 79 2.45 -22.95 -10.38
CA GLN A 79 3.61 -22.73 -9.52
C GLN A 79 3.29 -21.87 -8.28
N LEU A 80 2.12 -21.22 -8.23
CA LEU A 80 1.77 -20.27 -7.16
C LEU A 80 1.84 -20.90 -5.77
N ILE A 81 1.38 -22.14 -5.63
CA ILE A 81 1.39 -22.90 -4.38
C ILE A 81 2.80 -23.10 -3.80
N LYS A 82 3.83 -23.01 -4.63
CA LYS A 82 5.24 -23.11 -4.22
C LYS A 82 5.91 -21.74 -4.15
N GLN A 83 5.64 -20.89 -5.13
CA GLN A 83 6.36 -19.61 -5.29
C GLN A 83 5.91 -18.55 -4.30
N VAL A 84 4.60 -18.48 -3.98
CA VAL A 84 4.10 -17.47 -3.03
C VAL A 84 4.60 -17.75 -1.61
N PRO A 85 4.49 -18.96 -1.04
CA PRO A 85 5.07 -19.24 0.27
C PRO A 85 6.59 -19.00 0.32
N ARG A 86 7.31 -19.35 -0.74
CA ARG A 86 8.75 -19.10 -0.85
C ARG A 86 9.09 -17.60 -0.84
N LEU A 87 8.32 -16.78 -1.57
CA LEU A 87 8.47 -15.33 -1.56
C LEU A 87 8.25 -14.76 -0.14
N LEU A 88 7.17 -15.17 0.53
CA LEU A 88 6.87 -14.72 1.89
C LEU A 88 7.97 -15.12 2.87
N GLN A 89 8.40 -16.38 2.85
CA GLN A 89 9.45 -16.91 3.72
C GLN A 89 10.79 -16.17 3.51
N SER A 90 11.21 -16.02 2.26
CA SER A 90 12.47 -15.32 1.95
C SER A 90 12.41 -13.85 2.34
N THR A 91 11.27 -13.19 2.13
CA THR A 91 11.06 -11.80 2.57
C THR A 91 11.15 -11.68 4.08
N GLN A 92 10.50 -12.58 4.83
CA GLN A 92 10.58 -12.59 6.30
C GLN A 92 12.02 -12.79 6.79
N GLN A 93 12.77 -13.74 6.23
CA GLN A 93 14.17 -13.99 6.60
C GLN A 93 15.06 -12.76 6.37
N VAL A 94 14.88 -12.06 5.23
CA VAL A 94 15.65 -10.85 4.93
C VAL A 94 15.25 -9.72 5.88
N LEU A 95 13.96 -9.58 6.18
CA LEU A 95 13.43 -8.58 7.11
C LEU A 95 13.99 -8.78 8.54
N ASP A 96 14.06 -10.03 8.99
CA ASP A 96 14.58 -10.40 10.32
C ASP A 96 16.10 -10.21 10.42
N SER A 97 16.82 -10.34 9.31
CA SER A 97 18.26 -10.14 9.28
C SER A 97 18.69 -8.70 9.64
N GLY A 98 17.81 -7.70 9.42
CA GLY A 98 18.07 -6.28 9.65
C GLY A 98 19.17 -5.68 8.76
N LYS A 99 19.67 -6.43 7.75
CA LYS A 99 20.80 -6.01 6.92
C LYS A 99 20.41 -5.12 5.73
N ILE A 100 19.16 -5.16 5.33
CA ILE A 100 18.63 -4.45 4.17
C ILE A 100 17.55 -3.47 4.63
N HIS A 101 17.55 -2.27 4.05
CA HIS A 101 16.57 -1.24 4.38
C HIS A 101 15.15 -1.73 4.08
N PRO A 102 14.17 -1.56 4.99
CA PRO A 102 12.81 -2.08 4.82
C PRO A 102 12.10 -1.64 3.53
N MET A 103 12.37 -0.42 3.04
CA MET A 103 11.84 0.07 1.77
C MET A 103 12.31 -0.76 0.58
N ILE A 104 13.58 -1.20 0.57
CA ILE A 104 14.11 -2.10 -0.47
C ILE A 104 13.41 -3.45 -0.40
N ILE A 105 13.21 -3.99 0.81
CA ILE A 105 12.52 -5.26 1.01
C ILE A 105 11.07 -5.16 0.52
N ALA A 106 10.37 -4.09 0.89
CA ALA A 106 8.99 -3.83 0.46
C ALA A 106 8.86 -3.70 -1.06
N ALA A 107 9.79 -2.98 -1.73
CA ALA A 107 9.80 -2.83 -3.17
C ALA A 107 10.06 -4.16 -3.88
N ARG A 108 11.04 -4.94 -3.43
CA ARG A 108 11.34 -6.29 -3.96
C ARG A 108 10.18 -7.24 -3.80
N PHE A 109 9.63 -7.32 -2.58
CA PHE A 109 8.44 -8.11 -2.33
C PHE A 109 7.31 -7.73 -3.29
N HIS A 110 7.03 -6.44 -3.39
CA HIS A 110 5.95 -5.92 -4.23
C HIS A 110 6.13 -6.29 -5.71
N GLY A 111 7.32 -6.10 -6.25
CA GLY A 111 7.62 -6.42 -7.63
C GLY A 111 7.47 -7.90 -7.96
N PHE A 112 8.00 -8.79 -7.11
CA PHE A 112 7.84 -10.24 -7.29
C PHE A 112 6.40 -10.69 -7.08
N TYR A 113 5.70 -10.12 -6.12
CA TYR A 113 4.30 -10.40 -5.87
C TYR A 113 3.42 -10.01 -7.07
N GLU A 114 3.62 -8.82 -7.62
CA GLU A 114 2.92 -8.37 -8.84
C GLU A 114 3.27 -9.23 -10.07
N TYR A 115 4.48 -9.75 -10.15
CA TYR A 115 4.86 -10.71 -11.20
C TYR A 115 4.11 -12.04 -11.05
N LEU A 116 3.97 -12.57 -9.83
CA LEU A 116 3.24 -13.82 -9.56
C LEU A 116 1.74 -13.66 -9.78
N HIS A 117 1.16 -12.54 -9.41
CA HIS A 117 -0.25 -12.17 -9.60
C HIS A 117 -1.23 -13.27 -9.14
N PRO A 118 -1.16 -13.69 -7.86
CA PRO A 118 -1.71 -14.97 -7.45
C PRO A 118 -3.24 -15.05 -7.35
N PHE A 119 -3.98 -13.95 -7.49
CA PHE A 119 -5.43 -13.92 -7.35
C PHE A 119 -6.13 -13.41 -8.60
N ARG A 120 -7.44 -13.68 -8.73
CA ARG A 120 -8.25 -13.23 -9.88
C ARG A 120 -8.46 -11.71 -9.93
N ASP A 121 -8.56 -11.06 -8.76
CA ASP A 121 -8.62 -9.59 -8.61
C ASP A 121 -7.92 -9.18 -7.32
N GLY A 122 -7.74 -7.89 -7.13
CA GLY A 122 -7.21 -7.32 -5.87
C GLY A 122 -5.69 -7.40 -5.70
N ASN A 123 -4.93 -8.00 -6.64
CA ASN A 123 -3.48 -8.17 -6.50
C ASN A 123 -2.74 -6.85 -6.24
N GLY A 124 -2.98 -5.81 -7.03
CA GLY A 124 -2.33 -4.52 -6.83
C GLY A 124 -2.67 -3.85 -5.48
N ARG A 125 -3.91 -3.99 -5.00
CA ARG A 125 -4.33 -3.48 -3.68
C ARG A 125 -3.65 -4.26 -2.57
N LEU A 126 -3.68 -5.60 -2.64
CA LEU A 126 -3.04 -6.47 -1.66
C LEU A 126 -1.52 -6.30 -1.64
N GLY A 127 -0.87 -6.23 -2.80
CA GLY A 127 0.58 -6.01 -2.90
C GLY A 127 1.01 -4.71 -2.20
N ARG A 128 0.27 -3.62 -2.36
CA ARG A 128 0.53 -2.36 -1.63
C ARG A 128 0.25 -2.48 -0.14
N LEU A 129 -0.81 -3.17 0.28
CA LEU A 129 -1.09 -3.41 1.70
C LEU A 129 0.02 -4.23 2.36
N MET A 130 0.48 -5.30 1.72
CA MET A 130 1.57 -6.14 2.23
C MET A 130 2.92 -5.42 2.24
N SER A 131 3.19 -4.54 1.26
CA SER A 131 4.37 -3.67 1.28
C SER A 131 4.35 -2.73 2.49
N ASN A 132 3.20 -2.14 2.78
CA ASN A 132 3.02 -1.30 3.96
C ASN A 132 3.10 -2.09 5.27
N PHE A 133 2.62 -3.33 5.29
CA PHE A 133 2.81 -4.22 6.43
C PHE A 133 4.31 -4.46 6.72
N ILE A 134 5.12 -4.72 5.69
CA ILE A 134 6.57 -4.86 5.80
C ILE A 134 7.21 -3.59 6.38
N LEU A 135 6.80 -2.42 5.90
CA LEU A 135 7.30 -1.12 6.36
C LEU A 135 6.93 -0.89 7.83
N LEU A 136 5.67 -1.09 8.19
CA LEU A 136 5.15 -0.88 9.55
C LEU A 136 5.82 -1.81 10.57
N LYS A 137 6.11 -3.07 10.22
CA LYS A 137 6.87 -4.00 11.09
C LYS A 137 8.25 -3.47 11.49
N LYS A 138 8.77 -2.51 10.75
CA LYS A 138 10.08 -1.88 10.97
C LYS A 138 9.95 -0.38 11.26
N GLU A 139 8.76 0.05 11.71
CA GLU A 139 8.47 1.43 12.11
C GLU A 139 8.79 2.47 11.00
N GLN A 140 8.67 2.03 9.74
CA GLN A 140 8.86 2.92 8.60
C GLN A 140 7.55 3.61 8.23
N PRO A 141 7.63 4.83 7.66
CA PRO A 141 6.47 5.53 7.13
C PRO A 141 5.74 4.72 6.05
N LEU A 142 4.41 4.87 5.99
CA LEU A 142 3.60 4.25 4.95
C LEU A 142 3.99 4.75 3.56
N LEU A 143 4.04 3.85 2.61
CA LEU A 143 4.13 4.18 1.20
C LEU A 143 2.71 4.42 0.65
N ILE A 144 2.43 5.65 0.25
CA ILE A 144 1.18 6.03 -0.42
C ILE A 144 1.53 6.48 -1.83
N ILE A 145 1.03 5.74 -2.81
CA ILE A 145 1.23 6.04 -4.24
C ILE A 145 0.02 6.84 -4.72
N PRO A 146 0.18 8.16 -5.00
CA PRO A 146 -0.92 8.98 -5.48
C PRO A 146 -1.29 8.60 -6.92
N GLY A 147 -2.56 8.83 -7.28
CA GLY A 147 -3.07 8.52 -8.62
C GLY A 147 -2.30 9.23 -9.74
N SER A 148 -1.74 10.41 -9.47
CA SER A 148 -0.89 11.16 -10.42
C SER A 148 0.43 10.44 -10.76
N GLN A 149 0.90 9.50 -9.93
CA GLN A 149 2.11 8.70 -10.18
C GLN A 149 1.81 7.31 -10.75
N ARG A 150 0.55 7.03 -11.12
CA ARG A 150 0.13 5.70 -11.57
C ARG A 150 0.92 5.20 -12.78
N GLU A 151 1.16 6.05 -13.78
CA GLU A 151 1.88 5.65 -15.00
C GLU A 151 3.34 5.31 -14.71
N GLU A 152 4.01 6.12 -13.87
CA GLU A 152 5.38 5.88 -13.45
C GLU A 152 5.50 4.58 -12.65
N TYR A 153 4.58 4.33 -11.73
CA TYR A 153 4.50 3.09 -10.97
C TYR A 153 4.34 1.85 -11.86
N ILE A 154 3.42 1.88 -12.82
CA ILE A 154 3.21 0.77 -13.77
C ILE A 154 4.45 0.56 -14.63
N THR A 155 5.11 1.63 -15.04
CA THR A 155 6.37 1.56 -15.81
C THR A 155 7.47 0.89 -14.98
N ALA A 156 7.64 1.28 -13.71
CA ALA A 156 8.61 0.66 -12.82
C ALA A 156 8.37 -0.86 -12.63
N LEU A 157 7.12 -1.28 -12.51
CA LEU A 157 6.77 -2.71 -12.45
C LEU A 157 7.09 -3.46 -13.76
N LYS A 158 6.90 -2.83 -14.92
CA LYS A 158 7.23 -3.45 -16.22
C LYS A 158 8.73 -3.70 -16.37
N TYR A 159 9.58 -2.85 -15.81
CA TYR A 159 11.04 -3.04 -15.85
C TYR A 159 11.50 -4.30 -15.12
N ILE A 160 10.83 -4.69 -14.04
CA ILE A 160 11.16 -5.94 -13.32
C ILE A 160 11.06 -7.13 -14.25
N LYS A 161 10.03 -7.18 -15.08
CA LYS A 161 9.82 -8.28 -16.02
C LYS A 161 10.73 -8.19 -17.25
N LYS A 162 10.87 -7.00 -17.82
CA LYS A 162 11.56 -6.77 -19.08
C LYS A 162 13.09 -6.83 -18.91
N GLU A 163 13.60 -6.12 -17.89
CA GLU A 163 15.03 -5.93 -17.66
C GLU A 163 15.59 -6.79 -16.51
N ARG A 164 14.71 -7.54 -15.82
CA ARG A 164 15.04 -8.35 -14.63
C ARG A 164 15.76 -7.57 -13.53
N THR A 165 15.42 -6.28 -13.39
CA THR A 165 15.94 -5.40 -12.36
C THR A 165 14.82 -4.80 -11.54
N ASP A 166 15.01 -4.71 -10.23
CA ASP A 166 14.10 -4.09 -9.28
C ASP A 166 14.48 -2.62 -8.94
N GLU A 167 15.59 -2.13 -9.50
CA GLU A 167 16.16 -0.82 -9.18
C GLU A 167 15.17 0.33 -9.43
N PHE A 168 14.43 0.30 -10.54
CA PHE A 168 13.46 1.32 -10.88
C PHE A 168 12.30 1.38 -9.88
N LEU A 169 11.84 0.22 -9.39
CA LEU A 169 10.77 0.17 -8.40
C LEU A 169 11.27 0.60 -7.02
N ILE A 170 12.48 0.23 -6.65
CA ILE A 170 13.15 0.67 -5.42
C ILE A 170 13.28 2.20 -5.42
N ASP A 171 13.84 2.78 -6.49
CA ASP A 171 13.99 4.21 -6.65
C ASP A 171 12.62 4.93 -6.59
N PHE A 172 11.62 4.41 -7.29
CA PHE A 172 10.27 4.95 -7.26
C PHE A 172 9.68 4.96 -5.83
N PHE A 173 9.86 3.89 -5.06
CA PHE A 173 9.37 3.79 -3.69
C PHE A 173 10.03 4.84 -2.78
N PHE A 174 11.36 4.98 -2.88
CA PHE A 174 12.08 6.00 -2.10
C PHE A 174 11.64 7.42 -2.48
N ARG A 175 11.65 7.77 -3.78
CA ARG A 175 11.26 9.11 -4.23
C ARG A 175 9.83 9.47 -3.82
N THR A 176 8.89 8.54 -3.97
CA THR A 176 7.50 8.73 -3.59
C THR A 176 7.38 8.97 -2.08
N SER A 177 8.08 8.18 -1.26
CA SER A 177 8.06 8.31 0.19
C SER A 177 8.71 9.63 0.65
N ILE A 178 9.89 9.99 0.11
CA ILE A 178 10.60 11.23 0.44
C ILE A 178 9.74 12.44 0.11
N LYS A 179 9.21 12.51 -1.12
CA LYS A 179 8.36 13.62 -1.56
C LYS A 179 7.16 13.83 -0.64
N ARG A 180 6.52 12.74 -0.21
CA ARG A 180 5.39 12.81 0.71
C ARG A 180 5.83 13.34 2.07
N MET A 181 6.94 12.84 2.64
CA MET A 181 7.45 13.32 3.91
C MET A 181 7.82 14.80 3.87
N GLU A 182 8.43 15.28 2.78
CA GLU A 182 8.74 16.69 2.57
C GLU A 182 7.46 17.55 2.58
N GLN A 183 6.42 17.09 1.90
CA GLN A 183 5.11 17.77 1.89
C GLN A 183 4.48 17.83 3.29
N GLU A 184 4.48 16.72 4.03
CA GLU A 184 3.94 16.66 5.39
C GLU A 184 4.73 17.57 6.36
N ILE A 185 6.04 17.67 6.20
CA ILE A 185 6.88 18.58 7.01
C ILE A 185 6.51 20.03 6.70
N GLU A 186 6.37 20.39 5.44
CA GLU A 186 6.03 21.74 5.02
C GLU A 186 4.62 22.16 5.50
N GLU A 187 3.65 21.26 5.38
CA GLU A 187 2.30 21.49 5.89
C GLU A 187 2.30 21.74 7.42
N LYS A 188 3.07 20.95 8.17
CA LYS A 188 3.20 21.12 9.63
C LYS A 188 3.89 22.44 10.00
N LYS A 189 4.92 22.87 9.26
CA LYS A 189 5.56 24.18 9.45
C LYS A 189 4.55 25.32 9.24
N ASN A 190 3.83 25.30 8.13
CA ASN A 190 2.81 26.30 7.81
C ASN A 190 1.71 26.35 8.88
N LEU A 191 1.26 25.21 9.39
CA LEU A 191 0.27 25.14 10.47
C LEU A 191 0.80 25.76 11.76
N THR A 192 2.05 25.47 12.12
CA THR A 192 2.71 26.03 13.30
C THR A 192 2.87 27.54 13.21
N GLU A 193 3.30 28.06 12.06
CA GLU A 193 3.42 29.51 11.82
C GLU A 193 2.08 30.22 11.93
N ASN A 194 1.01 29.65 11.34
CA ASN A 194 -0.34 30.20 11.44
C ASN A 194 -0.85 30.22 12.88
N PHE A 195 -0.55 29.18 13.66
CA PHE A 195 -0.89 29.12 15.09
C PHE A 195 -0.14 30.22 15.87
N ILE A 196 1.15 30.41 15.65
CA ILE A 196 1.96 31.46 16.31
C ILE A 196 1.39 32.84 15.98
N ARG A 197 1.11 33.14 14.70
CA ARG A 197 0.50 34.41 14.29
C ARG A 197 -0.86 34.65 14.98
N GLY A 198 -1.68 33.60 15.11
CA GLY A 198 -2.95 33.69 15.84
C GLY A 198 -2.77 34.02 17.32
N MET A 199 -1.79 33.42 17.97
CA MET A 199 -1.44 33.69 19.36
C MET A 199 -0.94 35.13 19.58
N GLU A 200 -0.11 35.64 18.66
CA GLU A 200 0.38 37.03 18.68
C GLU A 200 -0.76 38.04 18.51
N PHE A 201 -1.69 37.75 17.59
CA PHE A 201 -2.89 38.55 17.40
C PHE A 201 -3.72 38.66 18.70
N VAL A 202 -4.01 37.50 19.35
CA VAL A 202 -4.76 37.49 20.61
C VAL A 202 -4.04 38.25 21.72
N ARG A 203 -2.71 38.16 21.80
CA ARG A 203 -1.90 38.90 22.80
C ARG A 203 -2.01 40.41 22.57
N ASN A 204 -1.90 40.86 21.30
CA ASN A 204 -1.98 42.27 20.98
C ASN A 204 -3.37 42.87 21.24
N VAL A 205 -4.45 42.10 20.98
CA VAL A 205 -5.82 42.52 21.30
C VAL A 205 -6.02 42.65 22.82
N LYS A 206 -5.47 41.77 23.63
CA LYS A 206 -5.54 41.88 25.10
C LYS A 206 -4.80 43.14 25.62
N SER A 207 -3.57 43.37 25.16
CA SER A 207 -2.82 44.58 25.57
C SER A 207 -3.51 45.87 25.20
N SER A 208 -4.15 45.95 24.01
CA SER A 208 -4.91 47.14 23.59
C SER A 208 -6.19 47.35 24.42
N ASN A 209 -6.79 46.29 24.99
CA ASN A 209 -7.95 46.45 25.87
C ASN A 209 -7.55 46.83 27.30
N ASP A 210 -6.38 46.43 27.77
CA ASP A 210 -5.88 46.84 29.10
C ASP A 210 -5.55 48.34 29.13
N ASP A 211 -5.04 48.91 27.98
CA ASP A 211 -4.80 50.35 27.86
C ASP A 211 -6.08 51.23 27.86
N ILE A 212 -7.25 50.64 27.51
CA ILE A 212 -8.55 51.33 27.52
C ILE A 212 -9.21 51.27 28.90
N SER A 213 -8.79 50.36 29.78
CA SER A 213 -9.35 50.22 31.13
C SER A 213 -8.68 51.13 32.16
N GLU A 214 -7.61 51.86 31.81
CA GLU A 214 -6.92 52.85 32.63
C GLU A 214 -7.32 54.29 32.36
N ILE A 215 -8.31 54.58 31.45
CA ILE A 215 -8.91 55.85 31.17
C ILE A 215 -10.30 55.94 31.85
#